data_81744e775d79a6db75fb1862e14a47e3
#
_entry.id   81744e775d79a6db75fb1862e14a47e3
#
_cell.length_a   1.000
_cell.length_b   1.000
_cell.length_c   1.000
_cell.angle_alpha   90.00
_cell.angle_beta   90.00
_cell.angle_gamma   90.00
#
_symmetry.space_group_name_H-M   'P 1'
#
loop_
_entity.id
_entity.type
_entity.pdbx_description
1 polymer ?
#
loop_
_entity_poly.entity_id
_entity_poly.type
_entity_poly.pdbx_seq_one_letter_code
_entity_poly.pdbx_strand_id
1 'polypeptide(L)'
;MSGGGDESEKARGRVAAIDLGSRRIGIAYSDSARTLASPWGTVERSGDAERDRLAVVAAVRECEAGTLVVGLPLSLSGQAGPAARAALDETEALRALLGPFGVAVETADERFTTVEAERGMRAAGRTGKAARKVVDSAAAMVLLQSWLDRS
;
A
#
# COMPACT_ATOMS: atom_id res chain seq x y z
N MET A 1 -3.52 -33.39 4.33
CA MET A 1 -4.08 -32.11 4.09
C MET A 1 -3.07 -31.16 3.45
N SER A 2 -3.45 -30.70 2.35
CA SER A 2 -2.63 -29.74 1.61
C SER A 2 -2.71 -28.35 2.18
N GLY A 3 -3.30 -28.20 3.33
CA GLY A 3 -3.62 -26.90 3.88
C GLY A 3 -2.50 -25.91 3.90
N GLY A 4 -1.27 -26.37 4.13
CA GLY A 4 -0.12 -25.49 4.21
C GLY A 4 0.11 -24.71 2.92
N GLY A 5 0.10 -25.39 1.78
CA GLY A 5 0.30 -24.77 0.47
C GLY A 5 -0.85 -23.87 0.10
N ASP A 6 -2.07 -24.39 0.22
CA ASP A 6 -3.28 -23.63 -0.11
C ASP A 6 -3.45 -22.42 0.79
N GLU A 7 -3.20 -22.59 2.07
CA GLU A 7 -3.29 -21.50 3.03
C GLU A 7 -2.26 -20.43 2.72
N SER A 8 -1.05 -20.83 2.36
CA SER A 8 0.01 -19.90 2.00
C SER A 8 -0.39 -19.09 0.78
N GLU A 9 -0.95 -19.73 -0.25
CA GLU A 9 -1.41 -19.04 -1.44
C GLU A 9 -2.56 -18.09 -1.14
N LYS A 10 -3.54 -18.53 -0.35
CA LYS A 10 -4.65 -17.68 0.07
C LYS A 10 -4.17 -16.50 0.91
N ALA A 11 -3.27 -16.77 1.88
CA ALA A 11 -2.72 -15.74 2.73
C ALA A 11 -1.88 -14.75 1.94
N ARG A 12 -1.21 -15.23 0.87
CA ARG A 12 -0.44 -14.33 0.03
C ARG A 12 -1.35 -13.35 -0.67
N GLY A 13 -2.38 -13.84 -1.36
CA GLY A 13 -3.32 -12.97 -2.06
C GLY A 13 -2.62 -11.88 -2.86
N ARG A 14 -3.33 -10.80 -3.11
CA ARG A 14 -2.76 -9.58 -3.67
C ARG A 14 -2.05 -8.80 -2.58
N VAL A 15 -1.17 -7.89 -2.99
CA VAL A 15 -0.54 -6.95 -2.07
C VAL A 15 -1.17 -5.59 -2.29
N ALA A 16 -1.54 -4.92 -1.23
CA ALA A 16 -1.95 -3.52 -1.29
C ALA A 16 -0.84 -2.68 -0.65
N ALA A 17 -0.70 -1.45 -1.11
CA ALA A 17 0.23 -0.49 -0.50
C ALA A 17 -0.48 0.82 -0.27
N ILE A 18 -0.12 1.49 0.81
CA ILE A 18 -0.66 2.82 1.11
C ILE A 18 0.47 3.81 1.35
N ASP A 19 0.25 5.01 0.88
CA ASP A 19 1.10 6.16 1.13
C ASP A 19 0.30 7.15 1.97
N LEU A 20 0.76 7.39 3.19
CA LEU A 20 0.04 8.23 4.16
C LEU A 20 0.36 9.71 3.93
N GLY A 21 -0.29 10.31 2.93
CA GLY A 21 -0.15 11.73 2.68
C GLY A 21 -0.89 12.58 3.70
N SER A 22 -0.59 13.86 3.75
CA SER A 22 -1.20 14.79 4.70
C SER A 22 -2.66 15.09 4.39
N ARG A 23 -3.03 15.10 3.12
CA ARG A 23 -4.40 15.39 2.68
C ARG A 23 -5.18 14.15 2.31
N ARG A 24 -4.49 13.17 1.75
CA ARG A 24 -5.14 11.95 1.27
C ARG A 24 -4.19 10.78 1.40
N ILE A 25 -4.76 9.61 1.48
CA ILE A 25 -4.02 8.37 1.56
C ILE A 25 -4.10 7.71 0.19
N GLY A 26 -2.97 7.59 -0.50
CA GLY A 26 -2.90 6.93 -1.80
C GLY A 26 -2.88 5.42 -1.61
N ILE A 27 -3.59 4.69 -2.47
CA ILE A 27 -3.71 3.25 -2.37
C ILE A 27 -3.45 2.61 -3.73
N ALA A 28 -2.63 1.58 -3.74
CA ALA A 28 -2.35 0.76 -4.91
C ALA A 28 -2.50 -0.71 -4.54
N TYR A 29 -2.68 -1.56 -5.53
CA TYR A 29 -2.80 -3.00 -5.30
C TYR A 29 -2.12 -3.76 -6.43
N SER A 30 -1.74 -5.00 -6.17
CA SER A 30 -1.07 -5.84 -7.16
C SER A 30 -2.06 -6.81 -7.80
N ASP A 31 -1.63 -7.42 -8.90
CA ASP A 31 -2.28 -8.60 -9.43
C ASP A 31 -2.07 -9.79 -8.48
N SER A 32 -2.76 -10.88 -8.72
CA SER A 32 -2.64 -12.07 -7.87
C SER A 32 -1.26 -12.71 -7.97
N ALA A 33 -0.57 -12.53 -9.08
CA ALA A 33 0.79 -13.04 -9.27
C ALA A 33 1.85 -12.18 -8.57
N ARG A 34 1.45 -11.02 -8.04
CA ARG A 34 2.34 -10.08 -7.34
C ARG A 34 3.46 -9.54 -8.23
N THR A 35 3.12 -9.22 -9.47
CA THR A 35 4.10 -8.72 -10.44
C THR A 35 3.92 -7.26 -10.81
N LEU A 36 2.69 -6.75 -10.80
CA LEU A 36 2.40 -5.42 -11.31
C LEU A 36 1.49 -4.65 -10.35
N ALA A 37 1.89 -3.40 -10.06
CA ALA A 37 1.09 -2.49 -9.26
C ALA A 37 0.07 -1.76 -10.12
N SER A 38 -1.14 -1.61 -9.59
CA SER A 38 -2.24 -0.87 -10.22
C SER A 38 -2.80 0.14 -9.25
N PRO A 39 -3.35 1.26 -9.74
CA PRO A 39 -3.91 2.27 -8.86
C PRO A 39 -5.30 1.88 -8.37
N TRP A 40 -5.52 1.98 -7.06
CA TRP A 40 -6.87 1.86 -6.52
C TRP A 40 -7.54 3.24 -6.43
N GLY A 41 -6.81 4.25 -6.01
CA GLY A 41 -7.30 5.60 -5.79
C GLY A 41 -6.83 6.15 -4.47
N THR A 42 -7.65 6.97 -3.85
CA THR A 42 -7.30 7.62 -2.58
C THR A 42 -8.44 7.58 -1.59
N VAL A 43 -8.07 7.71 -0.32
CA VAL A 43 -8.99 8.02 0.76
C VAL A 43 -8.71 9.46 1.16
N GLU A 44 -9.69 10.35 0.99
CA GLU A 44 -9.56 11.73 1.43
C GLU A 44 -9.60 11.77 2.96
N ARG A 45 -8.69 12.52 3.56
CA ARG A 45 -8.69 12.64 5.01
C ARG A 45 -9.84 13.54 5.46
N SER A 46 -10.64 13.01 6.38
CA SER A 46 -11.86 13.67 6.85
C SER A 46 -11.66 14.52 8.10
N GLY A 47 -10.48 14.40 8.72
CA GLY A 47 -10.24 14.98 10.03
C GLY A 47 -10.54 14.02 11.19
N ASP A 48 -11.17 12.89 10.86
CA ASP A 48 -11.44 11.82 11.83
C ASP A 48 -10.55 10.63 11.45
N ALA A 49 -9.48 10.45 12.20
CA ALA A 49 -8.48 9.42 11.91
C ALA A 49 -9.07 8.01 11.91
N GLU A 50 -10.00 7.74 12.83
CA GLU A 50 -10.62 6.42 12.91
C GLU A 50 -11.48 6.14 11.69
N ARG A 51 -12.26 7.12 11.26
CA ARG A 51 -13.10 7.00 10.07
C ARG A 51 -12.23 6.75 8.83
N ASP A 52 -11.14 7.49 8.70
CA ASP A 52 -10.21 7.35 7.58
C ASP A 52 -9.56 5.97 7.58
N ARG A 53 -9.19 5.49 8.75
CA ARG A 53 -8.59 4.16 8.91
C ARG A 53 -9.56 3.06 8.48
N LEU A 54 -10.81 3.18 8.86
CA LEU A 54 -11.83 2.21 8.45
C LEU A 54 -12.04 2.21 6.94
N ALA A 55 -11.93 3.40 6.30
CA ALA A 55 -12.00 3.49 4.84
C ALA A 55 -10.82 2.79 4.18
N VAL A 56 -9.62 2.89 4.76
CA VAL A 56 -8.44 2.17 4.27
C VAL A 56 -8.65 0.66 4.41
N VAL A 57 -9.15 0.22 5.55
CA VAL A 57 -9.43 -1.20 5.78
C VAL A 57 -10.40 -1.73 4.73
N ALA A 58 -11.48 -0.98 4.46
CA ALA A 58 -12.45 -1.36 3.44
C ALA A 58 -11.81 -1.49 2.05
N ALA A 59 -10.95 -0.53 1.69
CA ALA A 59 -10.25 -0.55 0.40
C ALA A 59 -9.32 -1.77 0.29
N VAL A 60 -8.56 -2.06 1.33
CA VAL A 60 -7.64 -3.20 1.36
C VAL A 60 -8.42 -4.51 1.19
N ARG A 61 -9.56 -4.62 1.84
CA ARG A 61 -10.40 -5.81 1.71
C ARG A 61 -11.03 -5.91 0.33
N GLU A 62 -11.44 -4.78 -0.23
CA GLU A 62 -11.97 -4.72 -1.59
C GLU A 62 -10.94 -5.20 -2.61
N CYS A 63 -9.66 -4.89 -2.39
CA CYS A 63 -8.57 -5.35 -3.24
C CYS A 63 -8.26 -6.85 -3.06
N GLU A 64 -8.86 -7.51 -2.10
CA GLU A 64 -8.58 -8.90 -1.77
C GLU A 64 -7.10 -9.11 -1.43
N ALA A 65 -6.53 -8.16 -0.72
CA ALA A 65 -5.13 -8.20 -0.36
C ALA A 65 -4.89 -9.15 0.82
N GLY A 66 -3.83 -9.93 0.72
CA GLY A 66 -3.35 -10.74 1.83
C GLY A 66 -2.21 -10.06 2.59
N THR A 67 -1.66 -8.99 2.01
CA THR A 67 -0.59 -8.20 2.62
C THR A 67 -0.85 -6.73 2.35
N LEU A 68 -0.66 -5.90 3.37
CA LEU A 68 -0.69 -4.45 3.23
C LEU A 68 0.70 -3.91 3.54
N VAL A 69 1.24 -3.11 2.64
CA VAL A 69 2.53 -2.44 2.80
C VAL A 69 2.27 -0.96 3.09
N VAL A 70 2.79 -0.48 4.21
CA VAL A 70 2.66 0.93 4.62
C VAL A 70 3.98 1.64 4.34
N GLY A 71 3.94 2.69 3.56
CA GLY A 71 5.13 3.48 3.26
C GLY A 71 5.62 4.23 4.49
N LEU A 72 6.91 4.12 4.78
CA LEU A 72 7.52 4.73 5.95
C LEU A 72 8.45 5.85 5.51
N PRO A 73 8.09 7.13 5.78
CA PRO A 73 8.88 8.27 5.33
C PRO A 73 10.06 8.55 6.28
N LEU A 74 11.12 7.76 6.15
CA LEU A 74 12.33 7.95 6.95
C LEU A 74 13.19 9.09 6.38
N SER A 75 13.99 9.72 7.23
CA SER A 75 14.96 10.70 6.79
C SER A 75 16.09 9.99 6.04
N LEU A 76 16.94 10.78 5.36
CA LEU A 76 18.08 10.21 4.63
C LEU A 76 19.03 9.42 5.53
N SER A 77 19.09 9.76 6.81
CA SER A 77 19.92 9.04 7.78
C SER A 77 19.25 7.77 8.30
N GLY A 78 17.99 7.50 7.90
CA GLY A 78 17.26 6.36 8.36
C GLY A 78 16.53 6.58 9.68
N GLN A 79 16.53 7.80 10.18
CA GLN A 79 15.85 8.10 11.44
C GLN A 79 14.36 8.35 11.24
N ALA A 80 13.58 7.91 12.23
CA ALA A 80 12.14 8.10 12.22
C ALA A 80 11.80 9.46 12.81
N GLY A 81 11.41 10.41 11.95
CA GLY A 81 10.86 11.70 12.39
C GLY A 81 9.37 11.57 12.75
N PRO A 82 8.69 12.71 13.00
CA PRO A 82 7.28 12.69 13.37
C PRO A 82 6.36 11.98 12.37
N ALA A 83 6.58 12.19 11.07
CA ALA A 83 5.77 11.53 10.05
C ALA A 83 5.97 10.02 10.04
N ALA A 84 7.20 9.56 10.22
CA ALA A 84 7.48 8.13 10.28
C ALA A 84 6.89 7.50 11.54
N ARG A 85 6.93 8.21 12.67
CA ARG A 85 6.31 7.73 13.92
C ARG A 85 4.81 7.61 13.77
N ALA A 86 4.18 8.61 13.14
CA ALA A 86 2.74 8.57 12.87
C ALA A 86 2.40 7.37 11.96
N ALA A 87 3.23 7.10 10.97
CA ALA A 87 3.05 5.95 10.09
C ALA A 87 3.20 4.62 10.83
N LEU A 88 4.14 4.55 11.78
CA LEU A 88 4.31 3.35 12.60
C LEU A 88 3.11 3.13 13.51
N ASP A 89 2.58 4.19 14.12
CA ASP A 89 1.39 4.09 14.96
C ASP A 89 0.18 3.66 14.14
N GLU A 90 0.04 4.22 12.95
CA GLU A 90 -1.04 3.85 12.04
C GLU A 90 -0.92 2.40 11.60
N THR A 91 0.31 1.94 11.36
CA THR A 91 0.59 0.55 11.00
C THR A 91 0.09 -0.41 12.09
N GLU A 92 0.36 -0.09 13.35
CA GLU A 92 -0.11 -0.94 14.46
C GLU A 92 -1.63 -0.96 14.56
N ALA A 93 -2.27 0.19 14.36
CA ALA A 93 -3.73 0.25 14.38
C ALA A 93 -4.34 -0.55 13.21
N LEU A 94 -3.74 -0.46 12.02
CA LEU A 94 -4.19 -1.24 10.86
C LEU A 94 -3.97 -2.73 11.08
N ARG A 95 -2.85 -3.10 11.70
CA ARG A 95 -2.56 -4.50 12.00
C ARG A 95 -3.63 -5.10 12.91
N ALA A 96 -4.07 -4.34 13.90
CA ALA A 96 -5.12 -4.79 14.81
C ALA A 96 -6.45 -5.01 14.07
N LEU A 97 -6.77 -4.15 13.11
CA LEU A 97 -8.04 -4.23 12.37
C LEU A 97 -8.00 -5.27 11.25
N LEU A 98 -6.86 -5.45 10.60
CA LEU A 98 -6.73 -6.32 9.44
C LEU A 98 -6.28 -7.74 9.79
N GLY A 99 -5.62 -7.92 10.91
CA GLY A 99 -5.18 -9.24 11.36
C GLY A 99 -6.30 -10.26 11.40
N PRO A 100 -7.49 -9.94 11.96
CA PRO A 100 -8.60 -10.89 11.98
C PRO A 100 -9.07 -11.35 10.59
N PHE A 101 -8.76 -10.60 9.56
CA PHE A 101 -9.10 -10.97 8.17
C PHE A 101 -7.95 -11.70 7.46
N GLY A 102 -6.89 -12.02 8.19
CA GLY A 102 -5.75 -12.73 7.60
C GLY A 102 -4.81 -11.86 6.80
N VAL A 103 -4.88 -10.54 6.94
CA VAL A 103 -4.02 -9.61 6.23
C VAL A 103 -2.78 -9.29 7.07
N ALA A 104 -1.60 -9.58 6.53
CA ALA A 104 -0.34 -9.19 7.16
C ALA A 104 -0.06 -7.73 6.85
N VAL A 105 0.40 -6.97 7.83
CA VAL A 105 0.71 -5.55 7.64
C VAL A 105 2.21 -5.35 7.87
N GLU A 106 2.88 -4.79 6.86
CA GLU A 106 4.32 -4.56 6.88
C GLU A 106 4.61 -3.10 6.55
N THR A 107 5.78 -2.63 6.91
CA THR A 107 6.24 -1.32 6.49
C THR A 107 7.30 -1.45 5.41
N ALA A 108 7.44 -0.44 4.57
CA ALA A 108 8.49 -0.36 3.57
C ALA A 108 9.07 1.05 3.58
N ASP A 109 10.39 1.13 3.51
CA ASP A 109 11.10 2.40 3.51
C ASP A 109 10.91 3.08 2.15
N GLU A 110 10.29 4.24 2.14
CA GLU A 110 10.05 5.01 0.91
C GLU A 110 11.33 5.44 0.19
N ARG A 111 12.48 5.44 0.88
CA ARG A 111 13.76 5.75 0.24
C ARG A 111 14.20 4.71 -0.78
N PHE A 112 13.60 3.51 -0.73
CA PHE A 112 13.99 2.41 -1.61
C PHE A 112 13.12 2.30 -2.86
N THR A 113 12.35 3.33 -3.19
CA THR A 113 11.63 3.35 -4.45
C THR A 113 12.63 3.51 -5.61
N THR A 114 12.36 2.84 -6.73
CA THR A 114 13.30 2.78 -7.84
C THR A 114 12.88 3.66 -9.01
N VAL A 115 13.88 4.13 -9.77
CA VAL A 115 13.62 4.87 -11.01
C VAL A 115 12.89 4.00 -12.02
N GLU A 116 13.18 2.73 -12.05
CA GLU A 116 12.52 1.79 -12.95
C GLU A 116 11.05 1.64 -12.64
N ALA A 117 10.70 1.59 -11.35
CA ALA A 117 9.30 1.54 -10.94
C ALA A 117 8.57 2.80 -11.39
N GLU A 118 9.19 3.98 -11.22
CA GLU A 118 8.62 5.23 -11.69
C GLU A 118 8.42 5.25 -13.20
N ARG A 119 9.39 4.79 -13.95
CA ARG A 119 9.29 4.71 -15.40
C ARG A 119 8.16 3.79 -15.83
N GLY A 120 8.03 2.66 -15.16
CA GLY A 120 6.94 1.72 -15.42
C GLY A 120 5.58 2.37 -15.21
N MET A 121 5.44 3.15 -14.15
CA MET A 121 4.20 3.85 -13.86
C MET A 121 3.88 4.90 -14.94
N ARG A 122 4.87 5.66 -15.39
CA ARG A 122 4.68 6.65 -16.44
C ARG A 122 4.34 5.99 -17.78
N ALA A 123 5.02 4.89 -18.10
CA ALA A 123 4.79 4.16 -19.35
C ALA A 123 3.39 3.56 -19.39
N ALA A 124 2.81 3.26 -18.24
CA ALA A 124 1.45 2.75 -18.14
C ALA A 124 0.39 3.84 -18.33
N GLY A 125 0.79 5.02 -18.76
CA GLY A 125 -0.04 6.20 -18.89
C GLY A 125 -1.48 5.93 -19.34
N ARG A 126 -2.41 6.62 -18.73
CA ARG A 126 -3.84 6.49 -18.96
C ARG A 126 -4.44 7.86 -19.26
N THR A 127 -5.71 7.87 -19.62
CA THR A 127 -6.43 9.13 -19.85
C THR A 127 -7.67 9.17 -18.96
N GLY A 128 -8.21 10.37 -18.75
CA GLY A 128 -9.43 10.55 -17.98
C GLY A 128 -9.33 10.10 -16.53
N LYS A 129 -10.32 9.33 -16.08
CA LYS A 129 -10.38 8.83 -14.71
C LYS A 129 -9.20 7.94 -14.37
N ALA A 130 -8.77 7.12 -15.32
CA ALA A 130 -7.63 6.23 -15.12
C ALA A 130 -6.36 7.03 -14.90
N ALA A 131 -6.18 8.13 -15.64
CA ALA A 131 -5.04 9.02 -15.46
C ALA A 131 -5.04 9.66 -14.08
N ARG A 132 -6.21 10.08 -13.59
CA ARG A 132 -6.31 10.65 -12.24
C ARG A 132 -5.95 9.65 -11.17
N LYS A 133 -6.43 8.41 -11.29
CA LYS A 133 -6.08 7.36 -10.34
C LYS A 133 -4.58 7.13 -10.30
N VAL A 134 -3.92 7.14 -11.45
CA VAL A 134 -2.46 6.99 -11.51
C VAL A 134 -1.78 8.14 -10.78
N VAL A 135 -2.17 9.38 -11.04
CA VAL A 135 -1.58 10.55 -10.40
C VAL A 135 -1.80 10.52 -8.89
N ASP A 136 -3.05 10.27 -8.46
CA ASP A 136 -3.41 10.30 -7.04
C ASP A 136 -2.78 9.15 -6.26
N SER A 137 -2.54 8.03 -6.92
CA SER A 137 -1.96 6.83 -6.29
C SER A 137 -0.50 6.64 -6.66
N ALA A 138 0.14 7.61 -7.31
CA ALA A 138 1.49 7.44 -7.87
C ALA A 138 2.51 6.99 -6.83
N ALA A 139 2.54 7.64 -5.68
CA ALA A 139 3.48 7.29 -4.62
C ALA A 139 3.25 5.86 -4.11
N ALA A 140 1.99 5.49 -3.91
CA ALA A 140 1.65 4.13 -3.47
C ALA A 140 2.01 3.09 -4.54
N MET A 141 1.80 3.41 -5.82
CA MET A 141 2.17 2.51 -6.91
C MET A 141 3.67 2.30 -7.00
N VAL A 142 4.45 3.37 -6.89
CA VAL A 142 5.92 3.28 -6.93
C VAL A 142 6.42 2.46 -5.74
N LEU A 143 5.89 2.74 -4.56
CA LEU A 143 6.22 1.99 -3.35
C LEU A 143 5.92 0.50 -3.54
N LEU A 144 4.73 0.20 -4.02
CA LEU A 144 4.30 -1.18 -4.20
C LEU A 144 5.15 -1.88 -5.25
N GLN A 145 5.38 -1.25 -6.40
CA GLN A 145 6.16 -1.87 -7.46
C GLN A 145 7.59 -2.16 -6.98
N SER A 146 8.20 -1.24 -6.25
CA SER A 146 9.52 -1.45 -5.68
C SER A 146 9.53 -2.62 -4.71
N TRP A 147 8.49 -2.73 -3.89
CA TRP A 147 8.36 -3.83 -2.93
C TRP A 147 8.21 -5.18 -3.67
N LEU A 148 7.37 -5.21 -4.71
CA LEU A 148 7.15 -6.42 -5.50
C LEU A 148 8.43 -6.86 -6.20
N ASP A 149 9.19 -5.91 -6.73
CA ASP A 149 10.42 -6.20 -7.47
C ASP A 149 11.52 -6.77 -6.58
N ARG A 150 11.48 -6.48 -5.29
CA ARG A 150 12.45 -6.99 -4.32
C ARG A 150 12.02 -8.29 -3.66
N SER A 151 10.79 -8.68 -3.86
CA SER A 151 10.23 -9.87 -3.20
C SER A 151 10.55 -11.16 -3.94
#